data_ddbc0ee1ec978f87c30a69352e7540d9
#
_entry.id   ddbc0ee1ec978f87c30a69352e7540d9
#
_cell.length_a   1.000
_cell.length_b   1.000
_cell.length_c   1.000
_cell.angle_alpha   90.00
_cell.angle_beta   90.00
_cell.angle_gamma   90.00
#
_symmetry.space_group_name_H-M   'P 1'
#
loop_
_entity.id
_entity.type
_entity.pdbx_description
1 polymer ?
#
loop_
_entity_poly.entity_id
_entity_poly.type
_entity_poly.pdbx_seq_one_letter_code
_entity_poly.pdbx_strand_id
1 'polypeptide(L)'
;MNIFFNVFFRTLGFLFAILLFFLIIIGISTYTNSQSNDGFNLIKGNEESNNLIFILEINGPIIESDSSFNELVGFNFISPIRIQKKLEEIIIIDPKILIVSINSPGGTVSASNELYNYFLTFKKKSNASIIFHTSEILASGGYWSSLSGEKIYASYGSIIGSIGVKGPDWFYFNKPKLISSGFLGQTIEVENEIEVYSTNAGKSKDLFNSFRKPTNEELNHLSKMVEKINADFIHLVSKNRKLEKKIIKDEIGGLIFNSFQAKNNFLIDDEISLNELLNLIIKENKFQDFKVYKNHKQRDFLFDRLISINFMKKKYIEDNYINICNRIKMNIVSILSYSSVGCWIILIILSTSLNFMIMSL
;
A
#
# COMPACT_ATOMS: atom_id res chain seq x y z
N MET A 1 16.79 -45.36 -35.67
CA MET A 1 15.77 -44.32 -36.00
C MET A 1 14.46 -44.51 -35.20
N ASN A 2 13.91 -45.72 -35.10
CA ASN A 2 12.65 -46.00 -34.40
C ASN A 2 12.68 -45.66 -32.87
N ILE A 3 13.80 -45.90 -32.19
CA ILE A 3 13.93 -45.60 -30.73
C ILE A 3 13.88 -44.11 -30.46
N PHE A 4 14.56 -43.31 -31.26
CA PHE A 4 14.54 -41.86 -31.15
C PHE A 4 13.12 -41.26 -31.29
N PHE A 5 12.41 -41.67 -32.34
CA PHE A 5 11.04 -41.22 -32.55
C PHE A 5 10.08 -41.69 -31.44
N ASN A 6 10.23 -42.89 -30.92
CA ASN A 6 9.40 -43.36 -29.81
C ASN A 6 9.65 -42.56 -28.51
N VAL A 7 10.90 -42.26 -28.18
CA VAL A 7 11.23 -41.45 -27.03
C VAL A 7 10.74 -40.01 -27.24
N PHE A 8 10.97 -39.43 -28.42
CA PHE A 8 10.53 -38.09 -28.76
C PHE A 8 9.01 -37.92 -28.63
N PHE A 9 8.22 -38.82 -29.21
CA PHE A 9 6.75 -38.73 -29.11
C PHE A 9 6.22 -39.02 -27.71
N ARG A 10 6.88 -39.82 -26.90
CA ARG A 10 6.51 -40.04 -25.48
C ARG A 10 6.80 -38.79 -24.65
N THR A 11 7.94 -38.14 -24.80
CA THR A 11 8.26 -36.90 -24.10
C THR A 11 7.37 -35.76 -24.54
N LEU A 12 7.08 -35.64 -25.84
CA LEU A 12 6.15 -34.64 -26.39
C LEU A 12 4.73 -34.85 -25.85
N GLY A 13 4.24 -36.09 -25.78
CA GLY A 13 2.94 -36.44 -25.22
C GLY A 13 2.85 -36.10 -23.72
N PHE A 14 3.91 -36.36 -22.97
CA PHE A 14 3.99 -35.99 -21.55
C PHE A 14 3.98 -34.44 -21.35
N LEU A 15 4.75 -33.70 -22.13
CA LEU A 15 4.74 -32.22 -22.10
C LEU A 15 3.37 -31.64 -22.50
N PHE A 16 2.74 -32.25 -23.50
CA PHE A 16 1.39 -31.87 -23.92
C PHE A 16 0.34 -32.13 -22.82
N ALA A 17 0.43 -33.25 -22.12
CA ALA A 17 -0.45 -33.55 -20.99
C ALA A 17 -0.28 -32.58 -19.85
N ILE A 18 0.96 -32.17 -19.53
CA ILE A 18 1.25 -31.13 -18.55
C ILE A 18 0.65 -29.76 -18.98
N LEU A 19 0.84 -29.38 -20.25
CA LEU A 19 0.27 -28.14 -20.79
C LEU A 19 -1.26 -28.13 -20.68
N LEU A 20 -1.90 -29.24 -21.06
CA LEU A 20 -3.35 -29.40 -21.03
C LEU A 20 -3.88 -29.35 -19.58
N PHE A 21 -3.18 -29.98 -18.65
CA PHE A 21 -3.47 -29.90 -17.21
C PHE A 21 -3.44 -28.44 -16.70
N PHE A 22 -2.42 -27.67 -17.06
CA PHE A 22 -2.36 -26.23 -16.69
C PHE A 22 -3.46 -25.41 -17.37
N LEU A 23 -3.79 -25.68 -18.63
CA LEU A 23 -4.90 -25.01 -19.31
C LEU A 23 -6.25 -25.30 -18.65
N ILE A 24 -6.48 -26.54 -18.20
CA ILE A 24 -7.70 -26.90 -17.46
C ILE A 24 -7.74 -26.16 -16.12
N ILE A 25 -6.64 -26.11 -15.37
CA ILE A 25 -6.55 -25.36 -14.11
C ILE A 25 -6.83 -23.87 -14.33
N ILE A 26 -6.23 -23.28 -15.35
CA ILE A 26 -6.48 -21.86 -15.72
C ILE A 26 -7.95 -21.68 -16.10
N GLY A 27 -8.53 -22.56 -16.89
CA GLY A 27 -9.94 -22.52 -17.28
C GLY A 27 -10.90 -22.63 -16.09
N ILE A 28 -10.65 -23.55 -15.16
CA ILE A 28 -11.44 -23.68 -13.93
C ILE A 28 -11.28 -22.41 -13.07
N SER A 29 -10.06 -21.90 -12.97
CA SER A 29 -9.76 -20.71 -12.19
C SER A 29 -10.45 -19.46 -12.76
N THR A 30 -10.44 -19.26 -14.07
CA THR A 30 -11.14 -18.14 -14.72
C THR A 30 -12.65 -18.28 -14.60
N TYR A 31 -13.20 -19.49 -14.70
CA TYR A 31 -14.63 -19.76 -14.53
C TYR A 31 -15.09 -19.50 -13.10
N THR A 32 -14.35 -19.95 -12.09
CA THR A 32 -14.68 -19.69 -10.68
C THR A 32 -14.52 -18.21 -10.31
N ASN A 33 -13.57 -17.51 -10.90
CA ASN A 33 -13.39 -16.07 -10.70
C ASN A 33 -14.49 -15.24 -11.37
N SER A 34 -15.03 -15.70 -12.50
CA SER A 34 -16.18 -15.06 -13.18
C SER A 34 -17.49 -15.20 -12.39
N GLN A 35 -17.59 -16.17 -11.49
CA GLN A 35 -18.73 -16.34 -10.58
C GLN A 35 -18.51 -15.74 -9.17
N SER A 36 -17.32 -15.21 -8.87
CA SER A 36 -17.14 -14.44 -7.65
C SER A 36 -17.93 -13.13 -7.82
N ASN A 37 -19.13 -13.11 -7.26
CA ASN A 37 -19.89 -11.89 -7.10
C ASN A 37 -18.96 -10.87 -6.43
N ASP A 38 -18.65 -9.77 -7.11
CA ASP A 38 -18.05 -8.56 -6.53
C ASP A 38 -19.02 -7.92 -5.50
N GLY A 39 -19.86 -8.74 -4.91
CA GLY A 39 -20.90 -8.36 -3.97
C GLY A 39 -20.35 -8.00 -2.59
N PHE A 40 -21.11 -7.22 -1.90
CA PHE A 40 -20.88 -6.87 -0.50
C PHE A 40 -21.43 -7.96 0.41
N ASN A 41 -20.69 -8.33 1.45
CA ASN A 41 -21.14 -9.34 2.41
C ASN A 41 -21.84 -8.68 3.61
N LEU A 42 -23.04 -9.13 3.91
CA LEU A 42 -23.68 -8.82 5.20
C LEU A 42 -22.91 -9.55 6.31
N ILE A 43 -22.33 -8.78 7.24
CA ILE A 43 -21.56 -9.35 8.36
C ILE A 43 -22.29 -9.25 9.70
N LYS A 44 -23.27 -8.35 9.83
CA LYS A 44 -24.02 -8.16 11.07
C LYS A 44 -25.35 -7.43 10.81
N GLY A 45 -26.37 -7.76 11.59
CA GLY A 45 -27.66 -7.06 11.60
C GLY A 45 -28.70 -7.69 10.71
N ASN A 46 -29.79 -6.94 10.43
CA ASN A 46 -30.93 -7.37 9.65
C ASN A 46 -30.84 -6.82 8.22
N GLU A 47 -30.89 -7.68 7.21
CA GLU A 47 -30.76 -7.34 5.80
C GLU A 47 -31.84 -6.35 5.31
N GLU A 48 -33.03 -6.38 5.91
CA GLU A 48 -34.14 -5.50 5.55
C GLU A 48 -34.01 -4.09 6.13
N SER A 49 -33.04 -3.85 7.04
CA SER A 49 -32.86 -2.55 7.66
C SER A 49 -32.44 -1.46 6.66
N ASN A 50 -32.97 -0.26 6.85
CA ASN A 50 -32.59 0.93 6.11
C ASN A 50 -31.34 1.64 6.69
N ASN A 51 -30.87 1.22 7.88
CA ASN A 51 -29.70 1.80 8.52
C ASN A 51 -28.45 1.03 8.12
N LEU A 52 -27.93 1.34 6.94
CA LEU A 52 -26.74 0.69 6.40
C LEU A 52 -25.45 1.35 6.89
N ILE A 53 -24.59 0.55 7.48
CA ILE A 53 -23.20 0.85 7.78
C ILE A 53 -22.33 0.03 6.81
N PHE A 54 -21.44 0.67 6.09
CA PHE A 54 -20.51 -0.01 5.18
C PHE A 54 -19.09 0.04 5.73
N ILE A 55 -18.42 -1.10 5.78
CA ILE A 55 -16.99 -1.20 6.14
C ILE A 55 -16.18 -1.46 4.87
N LEU A 56 -15.39 -0.48 4.46
CA LEU A 56 -14.42 -0.58 3.37
C LEU A 56 -13.04 -0.92 3.95
N GLU A 57 -12.58 -2.15 3.78
CA GLU A 57 -11.21 -2.53 4.15
C GLU A 57 -10.24 -2.29 3.01
N ILE A 58 -9.15 -1.56 3.31
CA ILE A 58 -8.06 -1.27 2.39
C ILE A 58 -6.71 -1.38 3.11
N ASN A 59 -5.78 -2.14 2.53
CA ASN A 59 -4.51 -2.46 3.17
C ASN A 59 -3.35 -2.33 2.19
N GLY A 60 -2.21 -1.84 2.67
CA GLY A 60 -0.97 -1.75 1.92
C GLY A 60 -0.51 -0.34 1.57
N PRO A 61 0.60 -0.21 0.83
CA PRO A 61 1.09 1.08 0.33
C PRO A 61 0.11 1.71 -0.67
N ILE A 62 0.03 3.04 -0.66
CA ILE A 62 -0.82 3.81 -1.58
C ILE A 62 -0.01 4.17 -2.81
N ILE A 63 -0.27 3.50 -3.92
CA ILE A 63 0.39 3.74 -5.20
C ILE A 63 -0.60 3.57 -6.34
N GLU A 64 -0.43 4.35 -7.41
CA GLU A 64 -1.18 4.12 -8.63
C GLU A 64 -0.60 2.88 -9.31
N SER A 65 -1.35 1.80 -9.31
CA SER A 65 -1.01 0.57 -9.98
C SER A 65 -2.27 -0.12 -10.47
N ASP A 66 -2.37 -0.26 -11.76
CA ASP A 66 -3.52 -0.94 -12.41
C ASP A 66 -3.16 -2.39 -12.79
N SER A 67 -1.96 -2.87 -12.41
CA SER A 67 -1.50 -4.18 -12.83
C SER A 67 -2.11 -5.29 -11.98
N SER A 68 -2.94 -6.10 -12.61
CA SER A 68 -3.40 -7.41 -12.11
C SER A 68 -2.25 -8.36 -11.76
N PHE A 69 -1.04 -8.09 -12.26
CA PHE A 69 0.16 -8.85 -11.94
C PHE A 69 0.57 -8.74 -10.47
N ASN A 70 0.39 -7.58 -9.83
CA ASN A 70 0.71 -7.38 -8.42
C ASN A 70 -0.23 -8.20 -7.52
N GLU A 71 -1.49 -8.37 -7.92
CA GLU A 71 -2.44 -9.26 -7.24
C GLU A 71 -2.08 -10.73 -7.43
N LEU A 72 -1.60 -11.09 -8.61
CA LEU A 72 -1.16 -12.45 -8.91
C LEU A 72 0.02 -12.90 -8.04
N VAL A 73 0.91 -11.97 -7.67
CA VAL A 73 2.07 -12.25 -6.80
C VAL A 73 1.80 -11.97 -5.31
N GLY A 74 0.54 -11.68 -4.93
CA GLY A 74 0.13 -11.53 -3.54
C GLY A 74 0.54 -10.19 -2.89
N PHE A 75 0.85 -9.16 -3.67
CA PHE A 75 1.12 -7.82 -3.15
C PHE A 75 -0.17 -6.99 -3.08
N ASN A 76 -0.56 -6.62 -1.87
CA ASN A 76 -1.68 -5.72 -1.65
C ASN A 76 -1.21 -4.27 -1.75
N PHE A 77 -1.82 -3.51 -2.66
CA PHE A 77 -1.65 -2.06 -2.80
C PHE A 77 -3.00 -1.37 -2.75
N ILE A 78 -3.02 -0.18 -2.18
CA ILE A 78 -4.17 0.72 -2.27
C ILE A 78 -4.01 1.54 -3.55
N SER A 79 -4.75 1.18 -4.60
CA SER A 79 -4.83 1.94 -5.85
C SER A 79 -6.00 2.91 -5.78
N PRO A 80 -5.78 4.23 -5.87
CA PRO A 80 -6.85 5.23 -5.83
C PRO A 80 -7.95 4.98 -6.84
N ILE A 81 -7.63 4.65 -8.08
CA ILE A 81 -8.62 4.40 -9.13
C ILE A 81 -9.51 3.19 -8.82
N ARG A 82 -8.98 2.14 -8.17
CA ARG A 82 -9.78 1.00 -7.73
C ARG A 82 -10.69 1.37 -6.58
N ILE A 83 -10.19 2.18 -5.64
CA ILE A 83 -11.02 2.68 -4.54
C ILE A 83 -12.12 3.59 -5.06
N GLN A 84 -11.83 4.44 -6.05
CA GLN A 84 -12.86 5.26 -6.70
C GLN A 84 -14.01 4.40 -7.23
N LYS A 85 -13.72 3.34 -8.00
CA LYS A 85 -14.74 2.42 -8.53
C LYS A 85 -15.59 1.80 -7.41
N LYS A 86 -14.93 1.34 -6.33
CA LYS A 86 -15.63 0.79 -5.16
C LYS A 86 -16.52 1.84 -4.47
N LEU A 87 -16.05 3.08 -4.36
CA LEU A 87 -16.85 4.16 -3.78
C LEU A 87 -18.07 4.49 -4.64
N GLU A 88 -17.97 4.40 -5.96
CA GLU A 88 -19.09 4.55 -6.88
C GLU A 88 -20.16 3.45 -6.69
N GLU A 89 -19.74 2.21 -6.48
CA GLU A 89 -20.62 1.09 -6.12
C GLU A 89 -21.28 1.29 -4.75
N ILE A 90 -20.51 1.77 -3.76
CA ILE A 90 -21.02 2.04 -2.40
C ILE A 90 -22.04 3.19 -2.40
N ILE A 91 -21.88 4.20 -3.24
CA ILE A 91 -22.87 5.28 -3.38
C ILE A 91 -24.24 4.72 -3.79
N ILE A 92 -24.29 3.71 -4.66
CA ILE A 92 -25.54 3.14 -5.16
C ILE A 92 -26.36 2.47 -4.03
N ILE A 93 -25.69 1.88 -3.06
CA ILE A 93 -26.36 1.23 -1.90
C ILE A 93 -26.70 2.19 -0.76
N ASP A 94 -26.32 3.47 -0.89
CA ASP A 94 -26.66 4.61 -0.04
C ASP A 94 -26.45 4.34 1.47
N PRO A 95 -25.20 4.08 1.94
CA PRO A 95 -24.94 3.88 3.34
C PRO A 95 -25.11 5.18 4.13
N LYS A 96 -25.59 5.07 5.37
CA LYS A 96 -25.60 6.21 6.31
C LYS A 96 -24.20 6.50 6.85
N ILE A 97 -23.38 5.46 6.97
CA ILE A 97 -22.01 5.58 7.51
C ILE A 97 -21.08 4.68 6.69
N LEU A 98 -19.98 5.27 6.25
CA LEU A 98 -18.84 4.58 5.67
C LEU A 98 -17.70 4.52 6.69
N ILE A 99 -17.39 3.33 7.18
CA ILE A 99 -16.18 3.09 7.97
C ILE A 99 -15.08 2.65 7.00
N VAL A 100 -14.02 3.43 6.89
CA VAL A 100 -12.82 3.06 6.12
C VAL A 100 -11.82 2.44 7.08
N SER A 101 -11.74 1.11 7.06
CA SER A 101 -10.73 0.36 7.80
C SER A 101 -9.45 0.32 6.97
N ILE A 102 -8.49 1.16 7.30
CA ILE A 102 -7.26 1.37 6.54
C ILE A 102 -6.02 0.99 7.35
N ASN A 103 -5.16 0.15 6.76
CA ASN A 103 -3.82 -0.12 7.27
C ASN A 103 -2.81 0.20 6.17
N SER A 104 -2.16 1.35 6.30
CA SER A 104 -1.23 1.86 5.28
C SER A 104 -0.04 2.58 5.88
N PRO A 105 1.18 2.23 5.44
CA PRO A 105 2.39 2.99 5.78
C PRO A 105 2.50 4.31 5.00
N GLY A 106 1.55 4.59 4.09
CA GLY A 106 1.60 5.70 3.15
C GLY A 106 1.92 5.26 1.73
N GLY A 107 2.45 6.18 0.92
CA GLY A 107 2.77 5.89 -0.48
C GLY A 107 3.22 7.11 -1.24
N THR A 108 2.92 7.18 -2.54
CA THR A 108 3.27 8.37 -3.32
C THR A 108 2.36 9.53 -2.97
N VAL A 109 2.90 10.76 -3.05
CA VAL A 109 2.14 11.98 -2.78
C VAL A 109 0.92 12.09 -3.69
N SER A 110 1.10 11.83 -4.98
CA SER A 110 0.04 11.90 -5.98
C SER A 110 -1.09 10.93 -5.63
N ALA A 111 -0.78 9.65 -5.46
CA ALA A 111 -1.80 8.64 -5.15
C ALA A 111 -2.51 8.90 -3.81
N SER A 112 -1.78 9.36 -2.79
CA SER A 112 -2.36 9.70 -1.49
C SER A 112 -3.31 10.88 -1.57
N ASN A 113 -2.95 11.90 -2.36
CA ASN A 113 -3.80 13.06 -2.60
C ASN A 113 -5.04 12.71 -3.45
N GLU A 114 -4.89 11.84 -4.45
CA GLU A 114 -6.03 11.35 -5.23
C GLU A 114 -7.00 10.56 -4.36
N LEU A 115 -6.50 9.66 -3.53
CA LEU A 115 -7.33 8.90 -2.58
C LEU A 115 -8.09 9.82 -1.62
N TYR A 116 -7.42 10.85 -1.08
CA TYR A 116 -8.06 11.90 -0.29
C TYR A 116 -9.21 12.59 -1.05
N ASN A 117 -8.97 12.96 -2.30
CA ASN A 117 -9.95 13.64 -3.14
C ASN A 117 -11.13 12.74 -3.52
N TYR A 118 -10.92 11.44 -3.72
CA TYR A 118 -12.00 10.50 -3.98
C TYR A 118 -12.93 10.33 -2.77
N PHE A 119 -12.38 10.26 -1.55
CA PHE A 119 -13.21 10.28 -0.34
C PHE A 119 -13.97 11.61 -0.18
N LEU A 120 -13.36 12.77 -0.47
CA LEU A 120 -14.09 14.03 -0.48
C LEU A 120 -15.20 14.06 -1.53
N THR A 121 -14.96 13.49 -2.69
CA THR A 121 -15.97 13.38 -3.77
C THR A 121 -17.11 12.47 -3.34
N PHE A 122 -16.81 11.33 -2.73
CA PHE A 122 -17.79 10.44 -2.13
C PHE A 122 -18.67 11.20 -1.13
N LYS A 123 -18.05 11.93 -0.19
CA LYS A 123 -18.75 12.73 0.83
C LYS A 123 -19.68 13.80 0.22
N LYS A 124 -19.33 14.35 -0.94
CA LYS A 124 -20.19 15.31 -1.66
C LYS A 124 -21.34 14.66 -2.39
N LYS A 125 -21.19 13.42 -2.84
CA LYS A 125 -22.20 12.70 -3.65
C LYS A 125 -23.12 11.83 -2.81
N SER A 126 -22.71 11.47 -1.58
CA SER A 126 -23.49 10.69 -0.63
C SER A 126 -23.85 11.51 0.60
N ASN A 127 -24.88 11.07 1.35
CA ASN A 127 -25.20 11.63 2.66
C ASN A 127 -24.48 10.90 3.80
N ALA A 128 -23.52 10.03 3.49
CA ALA A 128 -22.82 9.21 4.45
C ALA A 128 -21.75 10.00 5.22
N SER A 129 -21.70 9.80 6.53
CA SER A 129 -20.53 10.16 7.33
C SER A 129 -19.37 9.22 7.05
N ILE A 130 -18.16 9.76 6.88
CA ILE A 130 -16.94 8.95 6.68
C ILE A 130 -16.14 8.93 7.98
N ILE A 131 -15.88 7.73 8.49
CA ILE A 131 -15.09 7.48 9.70
C ILE A 131 -13.92 6.57 9.33
N PHE A 132 -12.70 6.98 9.68
CA PHE A 132 -11.51 6.16 9.49
C PHE A 132 -11.17 5.36 10.74
N HIS A 133 -10.72 4.14 10.54
CA HIS A 133 -10.21 3.27 11.58
C HIS A 133 -8.95 2.55 11.11
N THR A 134 -7.96 2.42 11.95
CA THR A 134 -6.79 1.57 11.71
C THR A 134 -6.61 0.56 12.84
N SER A 135 -6.22 -0.66 12.48
CA SER A 135 -5.87 -1.71 13.45
C SER A 135 -4.38 -1.92 13.60
N GLU A 136 -3.57 -1.42 12.66
CA GLU A 136 -2.13 -1.66 12.64
C GLU A 136 -1.33 -0.38 12.38
N ILE A 137 -1.50 0.23 11.19
CA ILE A 137 -0.70 1.37 10.77
C ILE A 137 -1.50 2.38 9.95
N LEU A 138 -1.40 3.64 10.33
CA LEU A 138 -1.96 4.79 9.61
C LEU A 138 -0.92 5.90 9.56
N ALA A 139 -0.01 5.82 8.61
CA ALA A 139 1.14 6.71 8.55
C ALA A 139 1.25 7.44 7.22
N SER A 140 1.86 8.64 7.23
CA SER A 140 2.26 9.36 6.04
C SER A 140 1.09 9.58 5.07
N GLY A 141 1.15 9.11 3.83
CA GLY A 141 0.06 9.19 2.85
C GLY A 141 -1.23 8.50 3.29
N GLY A 142 -1.16 7.46 4.14
CA GLY A 142 -2.32 6.85 4.77
C GLY A 142 -3.03 7.82 5.70
N TYR A 143 -2.26 8.52 6.55
CA TYR A 143 -2.79 9.56 7.43
C TYR A 143 -3.32 10.76 6.62
N TRP A 144 -2.60 11.18 5.56
CA TRP A 144 -3.10 12.20 4.61
C TRP A 144 -4.49 11.86 4.10
N SER A 145 -4.68 10.65 3.60
CA SER A 145 -5.96 10.22 3.02
C SER A 145 -7.08 10.20 4.06
N SER A 146 -6.78 9.82 5.31
CA SER A 146 -7.77 9.73 6.40
C SER A 146 -8.29 11.10 6.86
N LEU A 147 -7.57 12.20 6.56
CA LEU A 147 -8.02 13.56 6.87
C LEU A 147 -9.25 13.99 6.06
N SER A 148 -9.71 13.20 5.09
CA SER A 148 -10.97 13.41 4.38
C SER A 148 -12.21 13.02 5.21
N GLY A 149 -12.04 12.21 6.25
CA GLY A 149 -13.10 11.78 7.15
C GLY A 149 -13.44 12.77 8.23
N GLU A 150 -14.48 12.47 8.99
CA GLU A 150 -14.95 13.29 10.12
C GLU A 150 -14.21 12.94 11.41
N LYS A 151 -13.92 11.63 11.59
CA LYS A 151 -13.22 11.09 12.75
C LYS A 151 -12.22 10.03 12.32
N ILE A 152 -11.19 9.89 13.13
CA ILE A 152 -10.12 8.90 12.97
C ILE A 152 -9.95 8.16 14.29
N TYR A 153 -10.10 6.82 14.24
CA TYR A 153 -9.93 5.93 15.38
C TYR A 153 -8.81 4.93 15.12
N ALA A 154 -8.23 4.42 16.19
CA ALA A 154 -7.17 3.43 16.09
C ALA A 154 -7.32 2.36 17.16
N SER A 155 -7.00 1.11 16.84
CA SER A 155 -6.88 0.06 17.83
C SER A 155 -5.65 0.25 18.71
N TYR A 156 -5.69 -0.30 19.92
CA TYR A 156 -4.53 -0.33 20.82
C TYR A 156 -3.29 -0.88 20.10
N GLY A 157 -2.17 -0.22 20.27
CA GLY A 157 -0.88 -0.61 19.69
C GLY A 157 -0.68 -0.22 18.21
N SER A 158 -1.66 0.39 17.56
CA SER A 158 -1.49 0.89 16.19
C SER A 158 -0.44 2.00 16.11
N ILE A 159 0.17 2.13 14.94
CA ILE A 159 1.21 3.14 14.64
C ILE A 159 0.60 4.24 13.78
N ILE A 160 0.67 5.50 14.26
CA ILE A 160 0.07 6.66 13.60
C ILE A 160 1.11 7.77 13.42
N GLY A 161 0.97 8.62 12.39
CA GLY A 161 1.77 9.82 12.24
C GLY A 161 2.60 9.84 10.96
N SER A 162 3.92 10.03 11.09
CA SER A 162 4.82 10.24 9.93
C SER A 162 4.33 11.37 9.03
N ILE A 163 4.03 12.54 9.64
CA ILE A 163 3.56 13.75 8.93
C ILE A 163 4.77 14.43 8.34
N GLY A 164 5.20 13.95 7.18
CA GLY A 164 6.38 14.43 6.50
C GLY A 164 6.48 13.93 5.07
N VAL A 165 7.35 14.58 4.30
CA VAL A 165 7.62 14.23 2.90
C VAL A 165 9.10 13.97 2.74
N LYS A 166 9.43 12.84 2.16
CA LYS A 166 10.80 12.48 1.78
C LYS A 166 10.94 12.52 0.27
N GLY A 167 11.93 13.26 -0.22
CA GLY A 167 12.35 13.21 -1.62
C GLY A 167 13.10 11.92 -1.95
N PRO A 168 13.39 11.70 -3.23
CA PRO A 168 14.22 10.58 -3.67
C PRO A 168 15.65 10.70 -3.11
N ASP A 169 16.24 9.57 -2.75
CA ASP A 169 17.65 9.53 -2.33
C ASP A 169 18.58 9.68 -3.53
N TRP A 170 19.63 10.46 -3.37
CA TRP A 170 20.73 10.52 -4.32
C TRP A 170 21.87 9.64 -3.83
N PHE A 171 22.11 8.53 -4.51
CA PHE A 171 23.24 7.65 -4.22
C PHE A 171 24.45 8.11 -5.03
N TYR A 172 25.54 8.39 -4.35
CA TYR A 172 26.82 8.69 -4.98
C TYR A 172 27.84 7.59 -4.67
N PHE A 173 28.34 6.93 -5.72
CA PHE A 173 29.36 5.90 -5.60
C PHE A 173 30.74 6.53 -5.77
N ASN A 174 31.49 6.63 -4.70
CA ASN A 174 32.86 7.10 -4.74
C ASN A 174 33.80 5.92 -5.00
N LYS A 175 34.32 5.80 -6.20
CA LYS A 175 35.26 4.75 -6.64
C LYS A 175 34.75 3.32 -6.42
N PRO A 176 33.63 2.94 -7.05
CA PRO A 176 33.13 1.59 -6.93
C PRO A 176 34.10 0.55 -7.49
N LYS A 177 34.20 -0.64 -6.86
CA LYS A 177 35.16 -1.68 -7.24
C LYS A 177 34.66 -2.71 -8.28
N LEU A 178 33.34 -2.91 -8.44
CA LEU A 178 32.79 -3.86 -9.41
C LEU A 178 31.43 -3.38 -9.99
N ILE A 179 31.21 -3.63 -11.27
CA ILE A 179 29.86 -3.58 -11.86
C ILE A 179 29.59 -4.87 -12.61
N SER A 180 28.63 -5.64 -12.16
CA SER A 180 28.12 -6.79 -12.87
C SER A 180 26.62 -6.62 -13.08
N SER A 181 26.15 -6.81 -14.32
CA SER A 181 24.72 -6.75 -14.66
C SER A 181 24.22 -8.14 -14.97
N GLY A 182 23.27 -8.65 -14.20
CA GLY A 182 22.57 -9.90 -14.44
C GLY A 182 21.06 -9.69 -14.55
N PHE A 183 20.34 -10.75 -14.91
CA PHE A 183 18.87 -10.73 -15.00
C PHE A 183 18.20 -10.34 -13.66
N LEU A 184 18.87 -10.56 -12.52
CA LEU A 184 18.37 -10.31 -11.18
C LEU A 184 18.90 -9.05 -10.51
N GLY A 185 19.72 -8.25 -11.19
CA GLY A 185 20.25 -7.02 -10.60
C GLY A 185 21.63 -6.63 -11.15
N GLN A 186 22.15 -5.56 -10.59
CA GLN A 186 23.45 -5.00 -10.96
C GLN A 186 24.34 -4.92 -9.72
N THR A 187 25.51 -5.53 -9.79
CA THR A 187 26.58 -5.45 -8.79
C THR A 187 27.74 -4.65 -9.39
N ILE A 188 28.30 -3.70 -8.64
CA ILE A 188 29.37 -2.82 -9.14
C ILE A 188 30.62 -3.00 -8.28
N GLU A 189 31.65 -3.60 -8.83
CA GLU A 189 33.00 -3.66 -8.28
C GLU A 189 34.00 -3.27 -9.36
N VAL A 190 34.97 -2.40 -9.07
CA VAL A 190 35.97 -1.94 -10.07
C VAL A 190 37.30 -1.81 -9.39
N GLU A 191 38.37 -2.29 -10.04
CA GLU A 191 39.76 -2.10 -9.59
C GLU A 191 40.24 -0.67 -9.79
N ASN A 192 39.72 0.01 -10.85
CA ASN A 192 40.02 1.38 -11.19
C ASN A 192 38.75 2.25 -11.22
N GLU A 193 38.92 3.57 -11.32
CA GLU A 193 37.79 4.51 -11.40
C GLU A 193 36.89 4.22 -12.61
N ILE A 194 35.55 4.30 -12.38
CA ILE A 194 34.61 4.31 -13.50
C ILE A 194 34.41 5.74 -13.94
N GLU A 195 34.70 6.00 -15.21
CA GLU A 195 34.32 7.22 -15.88
C GLU A 195 33.06 7.00 -16.72
N VAL A 196 32.02 7.77 -16.44
CA VAL A 196 30.77 7.72 -17.18
C VAL A 196 30.67 8.97 -18.06
N TYR A 197 30.72 8.77 -19.36
CA TYR A 197 30.49 9.82 -20.35
C TYR A 197 29.03 9.81 -20.76
N SER A 198 28.29 10.84 -20.38
CA SER A 198 26.87 10.99 -20.78
C SER A 198 26.71 12.26 -21.62
N THR A 199 25.92 12.16 -22.69
CA THR A 199 25.56 13.31 -23.53
C THR A 199 24.13 13.71 -23.18
N ASN A 200 23.98 14.84 -22.47
CA ASN A 200 22.69 15.33 -22.01
C ASN A 200 22.38 16.70 -22.61
N ALA A 201 21.15 16.89 -23.05
CA ALA A 201 20.61 18.19 -23.42
C ALA A 201 19.63 18.66 -22.34
N GLY A 202 19.88 19.84 -21.78
CA GLY A 202 19.11 20.42 -20.69
C GLY A 202 19.85 20.33 -19.34
N LYS A 203 19.73 21.42 -18.55
CA LYS A 203 20.35 21.53 -17.23
C LYS A 203 19.79 20.45 -16.30
N SER A 204 20.68 19.75 -15.59
CA SER A 204 20.35 18.69 -14.64
C SER A 204 19.51 17.55 -15.24
N LYS A 205 19.63 17.28 -16.54
CA LYS A 205 18.93 16.15 -17.17
C LYS A 205 19.40 14.80 -16.66
N ASP A 206 20.60 14.75 -16.09
CA ASP A 206 21.21 13.61 -15.41
C ASP A 206 21.04 13.65 -13.89
N LEU A 207 19.95 14.26 -13.40
CA LEU A 207 19.59 14.26 -11.99
C LEU A 207 19.57 12.80 -11.47
N PHE A 208 20.10 12.57 -10.25
CA PHE A 208 20.27 11.25 -9.63
C PHE A 208 21.32 10.34 -10.30
N ASN A 209 22.20 10.88 -11.14
CA ASN A 209 23.35 10.11 -11.64
C ASN A 209 24.26 9.73 -10.46
N SER A 210 24.41 8.41 -10.24
CA SER A 210 25.15 7.86 -9.09
C SER A 210 26.67 8.02 -9.20
N PHE A 211 27.18 8.43 -10.36
CA PHE A 211 28.62 8.60 -10.60
C PHE A 211 29.10 10.05 -10.48
N ARG A 212 28.21 10.98 -10.16
CA ARG A 212 28.55 12.35 -9.79
C ARG A 212 27.85 12.82 -8.55
N LYS A 213 28.49 13.74 -7.84
CA LYS A 213 27.85 14.43 -6.71
C LYS A 213 26.75 15.38 -7.21
N PRO A 214 25.66 15.53 -6.43
CA PRO A 214 24.70 16.59 -6.70
C PRO A 214 25.37 17.97 -6.57
N THR A 215 24.93 18.91 -7.37
CA THR A 215 25.27 20.33 -7.16
C THR A 215 24.43 20.92 -6.02
N ASN A 216 24.92 22.02 -5.40
CA ASN A 216 24.14 22.73 -4.37
C ASN A 216 22.83 23.27 -4.93
N GLU A 217 22.80 23.64 -6.20
CA GLU A 217 21.59 24.13 -6.85
C GLU A 217 20.54 23.02 -7.01
N GLU A 218 20.95 21.81 -7.41
CA GLU A 218 20.08 20.65 -7.51
C GLU A 218 19.52 20.23 -6.15
N LEU A 219 20.36 20.19 -5.12
CA LEU A 219 19.92 19.87 -3.76
C LEU A 219 18.93 20.92 -3.25
N ASN A 220 19.19 22.21 -3.48
CA ASN A 220 18.29 23.29 -3.08
C ASN A 220 16.95 23.24 -3.83
N HIS A 221 16.98 22.90 -5.12
CA HIS A 221 15.76 22.70 -5.90
C HIS A 221 14.92 21.55 -5.36
N LEU A 222 15.52 20.39 -5.08
CA LEU A 222 14.84 19.23 -4.51
C LEU A 222 14.30 19.52 -3.11
N SER A 223 15.07 20.21 -2.26
CA SER A 223 14.63 20.61 -0.92
C SER A 223 13.38 21.49 -0.98
N LYS A 224 13.39 22.53 -1.82
CA LYS A 224 12.24 23.44 -1.98
C LYS A 224 10.98 22.69 -2.45
N MET A 225 11.14 21.72 -3.36
CA MET A 225 10.03 20.90 -3.83
C MET A 225 9.42 20.08 -2.67
N VAL A 226 10.26 19.41 -1.89
CA VAL A 226 9.83 18.60 -0.75
C VAL A 226 9.22 19.48 0.36
N GLU A 227 9.83 20.63 0.65
CA GLU A 227 9.34 21.60 1.64
C GLU A 227 7.94 22.14 1.28
N LYS A 228 7.68 22.42 0.00
CA LYS A 228 6.36 22.88 -0.46
C LYS A 228 5.29 21.80 -0.19
N ILE A 229 5.53 20.57 -0.57
CA ILE A 229 4.58 19.48 -0.35
C ILE A 229 4.38 19.21 1.15
N ASN A 230 5.46 19.28 1.93
CA ASN A 230 5.39 19.13 3.38
C ASN A 230 4.55 20.23 4.02
N ALA A 231 4.70 21.49 3.57
CA ALA A 231 3.89 22.60 4.03
C ALA A 231 2.40 22.41 3.74
N ASP A 232 2.06 21.83 2.58
CA ASP A 232 0.69 21.49 2.23
C ASP A 232 0.14 20.37 3.14
N PHE A 233 0.94 19.36 3.47
CA PHE A 233 0.56 18.32 4.41
C PHE A 233 0.31 18.88 5.82
N ILE A 234 1.23 19.68 6.34
CA ILE A 234 1.07 20.37 7.63
C ILE A 234 -0.20 21.23 7.64
N HIS A 235 -0.46 21.96 6.55
CA HIS A 235 -1.68 22.75 6.44
C HIS A 235 -2.95 21.88 6.49
N LEU A 236 -2.95 20.74 5.79
CA LEU A 236 -4.07 19.82 5.78
C LEU A 236 -4.34 19.23 7.17
N VAL A 237 -3.30 18.80 7.88
CA VAL A 237 -3.41 18.31 9.27
C VAL A 237 -3.91 19.42 10.19
N SER A 238 -3.31 20.60 10.14
CA SER A 238 -3.71 21.76 10.95
C SER A 238 -5.20 22.09 10.78
N LYS A 239 -5.68 22.10 9.54
CA LYS A 239 -7.09 22.38 9.22
C LYS A 239 -8.03 21.32 9.78
N ASN A 240 -7.71 20.05 9.59
CA ASN A 240 -8.64 18.94 9.92
C ASN A 240 -8.57 18.53 11.39
N ARG A 241 -7.38 18.64 12.03
CA ARG A 241 -7.18 18.29 13.44
C ARG A 241 -7.20 19.51 14.38
N LYS A 242 -7.35 20.72 13.83
CA LYS A 242 -7.37 22.00 14.58
C LYS A 242 -6.11 22.21 15.43
N LEU A 243 -4.97 21.75 14.94
CA LEU A 243 -3.66 21.88 15.56
C LEU A 243 -2.90 23.07 14.97
N GLU A 244 -2.12 23.73 15.79
CA GLU A 244 -1.21 24.79 15.31
C GLU A 244 -0.13 24.19 14.39
N LYS A 245 0.13 24.85 13.27
CA LYS A 245 1.17 24.41 12.31
C LYS A 245 2.54 24.29 12.96
N LYS A 246 2.84 25.11 13.96
CA LYS A 246 4.09 25.08 14.69
C LYS A 246 4.24 23.78 15.47
N ILE A 247 3.22 23.34 16.20
CA ILE A 247 3.21 22.08 16.94
C ILE A 247 3.40 20.90 15.98
N ILE A 248 2.68 20.92 14.85
CA ILE A 248 2.81 19.86 13.85
C ILE A 248 4.23 19.80 13.28
N LYS A 249 4.86 20.95 13.02
CA LYS A 249 6.20 21.04 12.45
C LYS A 249 7.30 20.65 13.44
N ASP A 250 7.23 21.18 14.67
CA ASP A 250 8.34 21.14 15.61
C ASP A 250 8.27 19.94 16.56
N GLU A 251 7.07 19.45 16.89
CA GLU A 251 6.87 18.39 17.89
C GLU A 251 6.39 17.06 17.28
N ILE A 252 5.58 17.10 16.23
CA ILE A 252 5.02 15.92 15.58
C ILE A 252 5.88 15.50 14.40
N GLY A 253 6.00 16.35 13.39
CA GLY A 253 6.82 16.14 12.20
C GLY A 253 6.68 14.75 11.59
N GLY A 254 7.78 14.19 11.12
CA GLY A 254 7.89 12.85 10.58
C GLY A 254 7.92 11.71 11.60
N LEU A 255 7.68 12.00 12.89
CA LEU A 255 7.65 10.98 13.94
C LEU A 255 6.44 10.06 13.82
N ILE A 256 6.58 8.87 14.38
CA ILE A 256 5.50 7.89 14.54
C ILE A 256 5.15 7.75 16.00
N PHE A 257 3.87 7.53 16.27
CA PHE A 257 3.32 7.47 17.62
C PHE A 257 2.49 6.18 17.75
N ASN A 258 2.47 5.57 18.92
CA ASN A 258 1.46 4.57 19.22
C ASN A 258 0.07 5.23 19.36
N SER A 259 -0.99 4.44 19.39
CA SER A 259 -2.38 4.91 19.49
C SER A 259 -2.62 5.86 20.66
N PHE A 260 -2.07 5.55 21.85
CA PHE A 260 -2.19 6.38 23.04
C PHE A 260 -1.51 7.76 22.86
N GLN A 261 -0.28 7.78 22.35
CA GLN A 261 0.43 9.02 22.05
C GLN A 261 -0.25 9.84 20.95
N ALA A 262 -0.75 9.16 19.91
CA ALA A 262 -1.47 9.79 18.81
C ALA A 262 -2.77 10.46 19.28
N LYS A 263 -3.50 9.85 20.22
CA LYS A 263 -4.66 10.45 20.88
C LYS A 263 -4.27 11.68 21.67
N ASN A 264 -3.22 11.62 22.48
CA ASN A 264 -2.73 12.75 23.28
C ASN A 264 -2.24 13.93 22.41
N ASN A 265 -1.70 13.62 21.23
CA ASN A 265 -1.28 14.58 20.22
C ASN A 265 -2.45 15.05 19.32
N PHE A 266 -3.69 14.65 19.60
CA PHE A 266 -4.89 14.99 18.83
C PHE A 266 -4.85 14.51 17.37
N LEU A 267 -4.00 13.54 17.03
CA LEU A 267 -3.92 12.97 15.69
C LEU A 267 -5.07 12.01 15.40
N ILE A 268 -5.64 11.39 16.44
CA ILE A 268 -6.84 10.55 16.36
C ILE A 268 -7.87 11.01 17.40
N ASP A 269 -9.11 10.60 17.21
CA ASP A 269 -10.21 10.97 18.10
C ASP A 269 -10.28 10.06 19.33
N ASP A 270 -10.07 8.75 19.15
CA ASP A 270 -9.95 7.82 20.28
C ASP A 270 -9.20 6.53 19.91
N GLU A 271 -8.78 5.81 20.96
CA GLU A 271 -8.21 4.48 20.90
C GLU A 271 -9.29 3.44 21.21
N ILE A 272 -9.87 2.86 20.18
CA ILE A 272 -10.90 1.82 20.27
C ILE A 272 -10.75 0.82 19.14
N SER A 273 -11.15 -0.42 19.36
CA SER A 273 -11.19 -1.46 18.33
C SER A 273 -12.30 -1.21 17.31
N LEU A 274 -12.21 -1.83 16.13
CA LEU A 274 -13.25 -1.71 15.08
C LEU A 274 -14.63 -2.19 15.58
N ASN A 275 -14.67 -3.23 16.43
CA ASN A 275 -15.93 -3.73 17.00
C ASN A 275 -16.54 -2.74 18.01
N GLU A 276 -15.70 -2.14 18.85
CA GLU A 276 -16.15 -1.09 19.78
C GLU A 276 -16.61 0.15 19.03
N LEU A 277 -15.89 0.55 17.97
CA LEU A 277 -16.30 1.64 17.09
C LEU A 277 -17.67 1.36 16.46
N LEU A 278 -17.91 0.16 15.94
CA LEU A 278 -19.20 -0.21 15.38
C LEU A 278 -20.34 -0.10 16.42
N ASN A 279 -20.10 -0.59 17.63
CA ASN A 279 -21.08 -0.50 18.72
C ASN A 279 -21.31 0.96 19.16
N LEU A 280 -20.26 1.78 19.19
CA LEU A 280 -20.35 3.21 19.47
C LEU A 280 -21.22 3.93 18.43
N ILE A 281 -20.97 3.68 17.14
CA ILE A 281 -21.73 4.26 16.03
C ILE A 281 -23.21 3.89 16.11
N ILE A 282 -23.54 2.61 16.37
CA ILE A 282 -24.92 2.15 16.52
C ILE A 282 -25.61 2.87 17.67
N LYS A 283 -24.92 3.03 18.80
CA LYS A 283 -25.44 3.71 19.99
C LYS A 283 -25.64 5.21 19.77
N GLU A 284 -24.64 5.91 19.20
CA GLU A 284 -24.69 7.37 18.95
C GLU A 284 -25.82 7.72 17.96
N ASN A 285 -26.03 6.90 16.93
CA ASN A 285 -27.08 7.11 15.94
C ASN A 285 -28.44 6.53 16.37
N LYS A 286 -28.52 5.92 17.55
CA LYS A 286 -29.76 5.30 18.10
C LYS A 286 -30.41 4.30 17.13
N PHE A 287 -29.62 3.55 16.37
CA PHE A 287 -30.11 2.54 15.46
C PHE A 287 -30.70 1.37 16.26
N GLN A 288 -32.02 1.22 16.25
CA GLN A 288 -32.70 0.05 16.80
C GLN A 288 -32.54 -1.16 15.90
N ASP A 289 -32.49 -0.90 14.60
CA ASP A 289 -32.31 -1.87 13.55
C ASP A 289 -31.23 -1.35 12.59
N PHE A 290 -30.32 -2.23 12.16
CA PHE A 290 -29.20 -1.88 11.30
C PHE A 290 -28.72 -3.07 10.48
N LYS A 291 -27.99 -2.80 9.41
CA LYS A 291 -27.22 -3.79 8.66
C LYS A 291 -25.80 -3.29 8.42
N VAL A 292 -24.85 -4.20 8.48
CA VAL A 292 -23.43 -3.91 8.25
C VAL A 292 -22.96 -4.74 7.08
N TYR A 293 -22.60 -4.05 6.02
CA TYR A 293 -21.92 -4.64 4.87
C TYR A 293 -20.44 -4.40 4.92
N LYS A 294 -19.68 -5.30 4.30
CA LYS A 294 -18.22 -5.20 4.13
C LYS A 294 -17.85 -5.59 2.71
N ASN A 295 -16.83 -4.94 2.16
CA ASN A 295 -16.27 -5.37 0.88
C ASN A 295 -15.69 -6.78 0.98
N HIS A 296 -15.88 -7.56 -0.09
CA HIS A 296 -15.31 -8.90 -0.13
C HIS A 296 -13.79 -8.83 -0.06
N LYS A 297 -13.18 -9.61 0.83
CA LYS A 297 -11.73 -9.80 0.80
C LYS A 297 -11.43 -10.59 -0.47
N GLN A 298 -10.62 -10.01 -1.35
CA GLN A 298 -10.16 -10.73 -2.53
C GLN A 298 -9.59 -12.08 -2.09
N ARG A 299 -10.17 -13.20 -2.57
CA ARG A 299 -9.70 -14.53 -2.19
C ARG A 299 -8.30 -14.72 -2.74
N ASP A 300 -7.39 -15.11 -1.86
CA ASP A 300 -6.09 -15.59 -2.28
C ASP A 300 -6.25 -16.67 -3.33
N PHE A 301 -5.61 -16.49 -4.47
CA PHE A 301 -5.70 -17.37 -5.62
C PHE A 301 -5.29 -18.81 -5.24
N LEU A 302 -5.98 -19.82 -5.76
CA LEU A 302 -5.65 -21.25 -5.52
C LEU A 302 -4.17 -21.58 -5.79
N PHE A 303 -3.50 -20.79 -6.64
CA PHE A 303 -2.08 -20.86 -6.94
C PHE A 303 -1.20 -20.56 -5.71
N ASP A 304 -1.62 -19.70 -4.79
CA ASP A 304 -0.91 -19.44 -3.53
C ASP A 304 -0.90 -20.66 -2.60
N ARG A 305 -1.94 -21.50 -2.66
CA ARG A 305 -1.97 -22.76 -1.93
C ARG A 305 -1.13 -23.87 -2.58
N LEU A 306 -0.96 -23.86 -3.90
CA LEU A 306 -0.19 -24.87 -4.64
C LEU A 306 1.31 -24.53 -4.73
N ILE A 307 1.68 -23.24 -4.77
CA ILE A 307 3.07 -22.76 -4.81
C ILE A 307 3.63 -22.51 -3.40
N SER A 308 2.88 -22.78 -2.34
CA SER A 308 3.38 -22.77 -0.95
C SER A 308 4.46 -23.83 -0.66
N ILE A 309 5.09 -24.38 -1.69
CA ILE A 309 6.37 -25.06 -1.59
C ILE A 309 7.41 -24.01 -1.23
N ASN A 310 7.72 -23.98 0.06
CA ASN A 310 8.47 -22.99 0.83
C ASN A 310 9.85 -22.54 0.30
N PHE A 311 10.37 -23.10 -0.78
CA PHE A 311 11.75 -22.86 -1.23
C PHE A 311 11.89 -21.74 -2.28
N MET A 312 10.91 -21.56 -3.18
CA MET A 312 10.96 -20.47 -4.17
C MET A 312 10.43 -19.15 -3.62
N LYS A 313 9.46 -19.20 -2.70
CA LYS A 313 8.77 -18.02 -2.17
C LYS A 313 9.72 -17.10 -1.39
N LYS A 314 10.63 -17.65 -0.60
CA LYS A 314 11.55 -16.85 0.25
C LYS A 314 12.54 -16.03 -0.58
N LYS A 315 13.20 -16.65 -1.56
CA LYS A 315 14.21 -15.99 -2.40
C LYS A 315 13.59 -15.00 -3.39
N TYR A 316 12.46 -15.36 -4.01
CA TYR A 316 11.76 -14.51 -4.98
C TYR A 316 11.11 -13.29 -4.33
N ILE A 317 10.61 -13.42 -3.11
CA ILE A 317 10.03 -12.32 -2.33
C ILE A 317 11.13 -11.35 -1.91
N GLU A 318 12.27 -11.83 -1.35
CA GLU A 318 13.37 -10.97 -0.93
C GLU A 318 13.93 -10.16 -2.12
N ASP A 319 14.14 -10.77 -3.27
CA ASP A 319 14.70 -10.10 -4.45
C ASP A 319 13.72 -9.07 -5.06
N ASN A 320 12.42 -9.35 -5.08
CA ASN A 320 11.43 -8.42 -5.60
C ASN A 320 11.11 -7.27 -4.63
N TYR A 321 11.07 -7.51 -3.32
CA TYR A 321 10.93 -6.44 -2.33
C TYR A 321 12.12 -5.47 -2.38
N ILE A 322 13.34 -5.97 -2.50
CA ILE A 322 14.52 -5.15 -2.69
C ILE A 322 14.40 -4.33 -3.97
N ASN A 323 13.91 -4.90 -5.06
CA ASN A 323 13.70 -4.19 -6.33
C ASN A 323 12.56 -3.17 -6.27
N ILE A 324 11.45 -3.48 -5.60
CA ILE A 324 10.34 -2.54 -5.38
C ILE A 324 10.78 -1.41 -4.45
N CYS A 325 11.42 -1.74 -3.33
CA CYS A 325 12.00 -0.76 -2.43
C CYS A 325 13.04 0.14 -3.15
N ASN A 326 13.87 -0.43 -4.02
CA ASN A 326 14.85 0.34 -4.80
C ASN A 326 14.18 1.20 -5.88
N ARG A 327 13.14 0.74 -6.55
CA ARG A 327 12.36 1.54 -7.52
C ARG A 327 11.60 2.67 -6.84
N ILE A 328 11.01 2.43 -5.67
CA ILE A 328 10.36 3.46 -4.86
C ILE A 328 11.41 4.49 -4.39
N LYS A 329 12.61 4.05 -4.00
CA LYS A 329 13.72 4.94 -3.62
C LYS A 329 14.23 5.81 -4.76
N MET A 330 14.27 5.31 -5.99
CA MET A 330 14.98 5.98 -7.08
C MET A 330 14.17 6.98 -7.89
N ASN A 331 12.81 6.92 -7.90
CA ASN A 331 12.05 7.69 -8.89
C ASN A 331 10.84 8.48 -8.36
N ILE A 332 10.55 8.47 -7.05
CA ILE A 332 9.26 8.99 -6.57
C ILE A 332 9.45 9.85 -5.32
N VAL A 333 8.93 11.08 -5.37
CA VAL A 333 8.69 11.87 -4.17
C VAL A 333 7.64 11.14 -3.34
N SER A 334 8.03 10.64 -2.18
CA SER A 334 7.19 9.80 -1.32
C SER A 334 6.92 10.51 0.00
N ILE A 335 5.72 10.32 0.52
CA ILE A 335 5.37 10.72 1.87
C ILE A 335 5.90 9.70 2.91
N LEU A 336 6.53 8.63 2.49
CA LEU A 336 7.14 7.65 3.39
C LEU A 336 8.39 8.22 4.05
N SER A 337 8.43 8.25 5.37
CA SER A 337 9.66 8.45 6.12
C SER A 337 10.48 7.15 6.04
N TYR A 338 11.27 7.00 4.99
CA TYR A 338 12.11 5.83 4.83
C TYR A 338 13.47 6.08 5.48
N SER A 339 13.59 5.72 6.75
CA SER A 339 14.82 5.16 7.27
C SER A 339 14.85 3.67 6.89
N SER A 340 16.01 3.04 6.84
CA SER A 340 16.18 1.58 6.65
C SER A 340 15.24 0.72 7.52
N VAL A 341 14.70 1.28 8.58
CA VAL A 341 13.71 0.73 9.52
C VAL A 341 12.36 0.42 8.84
N GLY A 342 11.89 1.22 7.89
CA GLY A 342 10.57 0.98 7.26
C GLY A 342 10.54 -0.27 6.36
N CYS A 343 11.62 -0.58 5.62
CA CYS A 343 11.74 -1.85 4.90
C CYS A 343 11.92 -3.03 5.88
N TRP A 344 12.60 -2.83 7.01
CA TRP A 344 12.74 -3.85 8.05
C TRP A 344 11.43 -4.13 8.78
N ILE A 345 10.60 -3.13 9.05
CA ILE A 345 9.27 -3.32 9.67
C ILE A 345 8.36 -4.14 8.74
N ILE A 346 8.37 -3.86 7.44
CA ILE A 346 7.63 -4.66 6.46
C ILE A 346 8.18 -6.10 6.40
N LEU A 347 9.49 -6.30 6.47
CA LEU A 347 10.14 -7.61 6.56
C LEU A 347 9.82 -8.34 7.87
N ILE A 348 9.75 -7.64 9.00
CA ILE A 348 9.41 -8.22 10.30
C ILE A 348 7.93 -8.62 10.34
N ILE A 349 7.01 -7.80 9.88
CA ILE A 349 5.57 -8.11 9.83
C ILE A 349 5.33 -9.34 8.92
N LEU A 350 6.05 -9.45 7.81
CA LEU A 350 5.97 -10.60 6.92
C LEU A 350 6.61 -11.85 7.51
N SER A 351 7.72 -11.72 8.27
CA SER A 351 8.36 -12.86 8.92
C SER A 351 7.55 -13.38 10.11
N THR A 352 6.88 -12.52 10.84
CA THR A 352 6.01 -12.92 11.98
C THR A 352 4.73 -13.59 11.51
N SER A 353 4.10 -13.11 10.44
CA SER A 353 2.95 -13.80 9.84
C SER A 353 3.34 -15.17 9.25
N LEU A 354 4.57 -15.32 8.75
CA LEU A 354 5.09 -16.61 8.26
C LEU A 354 5.40 -17.59 9.41
N ASN A 355 5.96 -17.11 10.54
CA ASN A 355 6.25 -17.94 11.70
C ASN A 355 4.99 -18.36 12.46
N PHE A 356 3.92 -17.55 12.46
CA PHE A 356 2.63 -17.93 13.06
C PHE A 356 1.93 -19.04 12.25
N MET A 357 2.17 -19.10 10.94
CA MET A 357 1.62 -20.13 10.06
C MET A 357 2.39 -21.47 10.16
N ILE A 358 3.65 -21.44 10.60
CA ILE A 358 4.48 -22.66 10.80
C ILE A 358 4.21 -23.31 12.16
N MET A 359 3.72 -22.56 13.17
CA MET A 359 3.37 -23.11 14.48
C MET A 359 1.92 -23.65 14.56
N SER A 360 1.12 -23.51 13.50
CA SER A 360 -0.26 -24.03 13.42
C SER A 360 -0.40 -25.24 12.47
N LEU A 361 0.72 -25.85 12.06
CA LEU A 361 0.83 -27.14 11.41
C LEU A 361 1.62 -28.11 12.31
#